data_ab81f2a747083649ebdf6af6a5753e9e
#
_entry.id   ab81f2a747083649ebdf6af6a5753e9e
#
_cell.length_a   1.000
_cell.length_b   1.000
_cell.length_c   1.000
_cell.angle_alpha   90.00
_cell.angle_beta   90.00
_cell.angle_gamma   90.00
#
_symmetry.space_group_name_H-M   'P 1'
#
loop_
_entity.id
_entity.type
_entity.pdbx_description
1 polymer ?
#
loop_
_entity_poly.entity_id
_entity_poly.type
_entity_poly.pdbx_seq_one_letter_code
_entity_poly.pdbx_strand_id
1 'polypeptide(L)'
;GWALWLLMLACALGSLFLYRQRLLAVLVLGGTGLAVSLTFVFLSAPDLALTQLLVEMVTLVLMLLAMNYLPETSRPERAPLRKVRDACIAVVAGGGLAALAYTLMTQPSPTIAGEMLQRALPEAYGRNVVNVILVDFRGFDTFGEITVFAIAGLVVHALLRRSRMAPERTMPGPAIKLPVPADLAQIVFPLTLTVSLFLFLRGHNAPGGGFIAGLVLAVPLLMQYVI
;
A
#
# COMPACT_ATOMS: atom_id res chain seq x y z
N GLY A 1 3.15 -23.02 -1.32
CA GLY A 1 2.42 -22.20 -2.29
C GLY A 1 0.89 -22.23 -2.12
N TRP A 2 0.25 -23.41 -2.22
CA TRP A 2 -1.22 -23.53 -2.23
C TRP A 2 -1.91 -22.94 -0.97
N ALA A 3 -1.31 -23.09 0.20
CA ALA A 3 -1.85 -22.55 1.46
C ALA A 3 -1.98 -21.01 1.43
N LEU A 4 -1.02 -20.29 0.84
CA LEU A 4 -1.08 -18.84 0.69
C LEU A 4 -2.21 -18.40 -0.24
N TRP A 5 -2.39 -19.10 -1.36
CA TRP A 5 -3.49 -18.85 -2.29
C TRP A 5 -4.86 -19.09 -1.66
N LEU A 6 -4.99 -20.18 -0.89
CA LEU A 6 -6.22 -20.48 -0.15
C LEU A 6 -6.49 -19.43 0.92
N LEU A 7 -5.46 -18.98 1.65
CA LEU A 7 -5.59 -17.91 2.64
C LEU A 7 -6.05 -16.60 1.99
N MET A 8 -5.41 -16.20 0.89
CA MET A 8 -5.78 -15.00 0.15
C MET A 8 -7.22 -15.06 -0.35
N LEU A 9 -7.63 -16.19 -0.94
CA LEU A 9 -9.00 -16.42 -1.39
C LEU A 9 -9.99 -16.38 -0.22
N ALA A 10 -9.67 -17.03 0.90
CA ALA A 10 -10.52 -17.04 2.10
C ALA A 10 -10.70 -15.63 2.68
N CYS A 11 -9.64 -14.83 2.77
CA CYS A 11 -9.72 -13.44 3.20
C CYS A 11 -10.52 -12.58 2.21
N ALA A 12 -10.29 -12.71 0.91
CA ALA A 12 -11.03 -11.98 -0.11
C ALA A 12 -12.53 -12.30 -0.07
N LEU A 13 -12.89 -13.58 -0.02
CA LEU A 13 -14.29 -14.00 0.12
C LEU A 13 -14.87 -13.61 1.48
N GLY A 14 -14.10 -13.76 2.57
CA GLY A 14 -14.50 -13.34 3.91
C GLY A 14 -14.90 -11.86 3.98
N SER A 15 -14.16 -10.98 3.31
CA SER A 15 -14.48 -9.55 3.25
C SER A 15 -15.85 -9.29 2.57
N LEU A 16 -16.22 -10.11 1.56
CA LEU A 16 -17.54 -10.02 0.91
C LEU A 16 -18.69 -10.44 1.84
N PHE A 17 -18.49 -11.42 2.70
CA PHE A 17 -19.52 -11.83 3.66
C PHE A 17 -19.61 -10.86 4.84
N LEU A 18 -18.50 -10.23 5.22
CA LEU A 18 -18.40 -9.32 6.36
C LEU A 18 -18.64 -7.84 6.00
N TYR A 19 -19.00 -7.53 4.75
CA TYR A 19 -19.15 -6.13 4.26
C TYR A 19 -20.09 -5.26 5.11
N ARG A 20 -21.01 -5.87 5.86
CA ARG A 20 -21.94 -5.17 6.77
C ARG A 20 -21.27 -4.73 8.07
N GLN A 21 -20.27 -5.48 8.53
CA GLN A 21 -19.46 -5.18 9.71
C GLN A 21 -18.14 -4.56 9.22
N ARG A 22 -18.16 -3.25 9.00
CA ARG A 22 -17.08 -2.52 8.32
C ARG A 22 -15.71 -2.78 8.92
N LEU A 23 -15.59 -2.74 10.25
CA LEU A 23 -14.34 -3.00 10.94
C LEU A 23 -13.78 -4.38 10.61
N LEU A 24 -14.62 -5.43 10.72
CA LEU A 24 -14.19 -6.78 10.39
C LEU A 24 -13.85 -6.95 8.92
N ALA A 25 -14.62 -6.31 8.03
CA ALA A 25 -14.32 -6.33 6.59
C ALA A 25 -12.95 -5.72 6.28
N VAL A 26 -12.60 -4.59 6.91
CA VAL A 26 -11.30 -3.94 6.75
C VAL A 26 -10.17 -4.80 7.30
N LEU A 27 -10.33 -5.40 8.48
CA LEU A 27 -9.33 -6.28 9.07
C LEU A 27 -9.09 -7.54 8.22
N VAL A 28 -10.17 -8.16 7.70
CA VAL A 28 -10.06 -9.33 6.83
C VAL A 28 -9.45 -8.96 5.47
N LEU A 29 -9.76 -7.76 4.94
CA LEU A 29 -9.12 -7.25 3.73
C LEU A 29 -7.61 -7.08 3.94
N GLY A 30 -7.18 -6.55 5.09
CA GLY A 30 -5.77 -6.48 5.46
C GLY A 30 -5.09 -7.85 5.52
N GLY A 31 -5.82 -8.90 5.90
CA GLY A 31 -5.34 -10.28 5.77
C GLY A 31 -5.02 -10.69 4.33
N THR A 32 -5.77 -10.17 3.35
CA THR A 32 -5.46 -10.38 1.93
C THR A 32 -4.13 -9.72 1.55
N GLY A 33 -3.90 -8.47 1.96
CA GLY A 33 -2.65 -7.76 1.71
C GLY A 33 -1.43 -8.44 2.35
N LEU A 34 -1.60 -8.95 3.56
CA LEU A 34 -0.57 -9.75 4.23
C LEU A 34 -0.26 -11.05 3.45
N ALA A 35 -1.29 -11.75 2.96
CA ALA A 35 -1.11 -12.95 2.15
C ALA A 35 -0.37 -12.67 0.82
N VAL A 36 -0.64 -11.52 0.20
CA VAL A 36 0.10 -11.03 -0.98
C VAL A 36 1.57 -10.77 -0.62
N SER A 37 1.84 -10.08 0.49
CA SER A 37 3.22 -9.84 0.95
C SER A 37 3.99 -11.15 1.18
N LEU A 38 3.37 -12.13 1.85
CA LEU A 38 3.96 -13.46 2.05
C LEU A 38 4.19 -14.20 0.73
N THR A 39 3.32 -13.98 -0.26
CA THR A 39 3.52 -14.55 -1.61
C THR A 39 4.75 -13.96 -2.29
N PHE A 40 5.01 -12.66 -2.15
CA PHE A 40 6.24 -12.03 -2.65
C PHE A 40 7.49 -12.59 -1.96
N VAL A 41 7.44 -12.83 -0.64
CA VAL A 41 8.54 -13.51 0.07
C VAL A 41 8.77 -14.90 -0.51
N PHE A 42 7.70 -15.67 -0.71
CA PHE A 42 7.77 -17.02 -1.27
C PHE A 42 8.35 -17.04 -2.70
N LEU A 43 8.09 -16.00 -3.49
CA LEU A 43 8.62 -15.82 -4.84
C LEU A 43 10.00 -15.16 -4.87
N SER A 44 10.68 -15.03 -3.74
CA SER A 44 12.02 -14.42 -3.61
C SER A 44 12.06 -12.96 -4.09
N ALA A 45 10.98 -12.21 -3.87
CA ALA A 45 10.86 -10.78 -4.18
C ALA A 45 10.75 -9.93 -2.90
N PRO A 46 11.81 -9.82 -2.08
CA PRO A 46 11.75 -9.20 -0.76
C PRO A 46 11.47 -7.69 -0.80
N ASP A 47 11.90 -6.97 -1.83
CA ASP A 47 11.59 -5.55 -1.98
C ASP A 47 10.09 -5.32 -2.16
N LEU A 48 9.44 -6.14 -3.00
CA LEU A 48 7.99 -6.09 -3.20
C LEU A 48 7.23 -6.49 -1.94
N ALA A 49 7.75 -7.48 -1.20
CA ALA A 49 7.15 -7.90 0.08
C ALA A 49 7.18 -6.78 1.13
N LEU A 50 8.32 -6.10 1.28
CA LEU A 50 8.46 -4.97 2.21
C LEU A 50 7.56 -3.80 1.81
N THR A 51 7.55 -3.46 0.53
CA THR A 51 6.70 -2.40 0.00
C THR A 51 5.22 -2.69 0.27
N GLN A 52 4.76 -3.90 -0.08
CA GLN A 52 3.37 -4.32 0.13
C GLN A 52 2.99 -4.28 1.61
N LEU A 53 3.86 -4.79 2.49
CA LEU A 53 3.61 -4.79 3.93
C LEU A 53 3.45 -3.37 4.48
N LEU A 54 4.34 -2.45 4.11
CA LEU A 54 4.29 -1.07 4.58
C LEU A 54 3.08 -0.31 4.04
N VAL A 55 2.77 -0.46 2.76
CA VAL A 55 1.57 0.14 2.14
C VAL A 55 0.30 -0.38 2.83
N GLU A 56 0.22 -1.69 3.07
CA GLU A 56 -0.91 -2.31 3.75
C GLU A 56 -1.09 -1.75 5.16
N MET A 57 -0.01 -1.65 5.94
CA MET A 57 -0.05 -1.10 7.30
C MET A 57 -0.55 0.36 7.30
N VAL A 58 -0.01 1.22 6.43
CA VAL A 58 -0.44 2.62 6.31
C VAL A 58 -1.91 2.71 5.90
N THR A 59 -2.31 1.92 4.91
CA THR A 59 -3.69 1.90 4.39
C THR A 59 -4.66 1.42 5.46
N LEU A 60 -4.33 0.37 6.20
CA LEU A 60 -5.16 -0.12 7.31
C LEU A 60 -5.33 0.95 8.39
N VAL A 61 -4.24 1.60 8.80
CA VAL A 61 -4.33 2.69 9.81
C VAL A 61 -5.23 3.81 9.31
N LEU A 62 -5.07 4.27 8.06
CA LEU A 62 -5.92 5.31 7.49
C LEU A 62 -7.38 4.88 7.38
N MET A 63 -7.65 3.63 6.99
CA MET A 63 -9.01 3.08 6.95
C MET A 63 -9.63 3.01 8.35
N LEU A 64 -8.89 2.54 9.36
CA LEU A 64 -9.37 2.49 10.74
C LEU A 64 -9.68 3.89 11.29
N LEU A 65 -8.84 4.89 10.97
CA LEU A 65 -9.14 6.28 11.31
C LEU A 65 -10.40 6.80 10.62
N ALA A 66 -10.57 6.51 9.34
CA ALA A 66 -11.76 6.88 8.58
C ALA A 66 -13.03 6.24 9.16
N MET A 67 -12.92 5.05 9.77
CA MET A 67 -14.06 4.37 10.40
C MET A 67 -14.65 5.14 11.58
N ASN A 68 -13.86 5.98 12.28
CA ASN A 68 -14.37 6.83 13.36
C ASN A 68 -15.43 7.83 12.89
N TYR A 69 -15.44 8.16 11.60
CA TYR A 69 -16.40 9.09 10.99
C TYR A 69 -17.57 8.38 10.29
N LEU A 70 -17.54 7.05 10.24
CA LEU A 70 -18.53 6.25 9.53
C LEU A 70 -19.37 5.43 10.51
N PRO A 71 -20.67 5.19 10.23
CA PRO A 71 -21.48 4.31 11.06
C PRO A 71 -20.92 2.88 11.08
N GLU A 72 -20.98 2.21 12.20
CA GLU A 72 -20.41 0.87 12.42
C GLU A 72 -20.95 -0.19 11.43
N THR A 73 -22.19 -0.06 11.03
CA THR A 73 -22.84 -0.99 10.10
C THR A 73 -23.30 -0.31 8.82
N SER A 74 -23.17 -1.01 7.71
CA SER A 74 -23.71 -0.57 6.43
C SER A 74 -25.22 -0.83 6.36
N ARG A 75 -25.97 0.14 5.81
CA ARG A 75 -27.39 -0.05 5.54
C ARG A 75 -27.59 -1.17 4.52
N PRO A 76 -28.58 -2.06 4.70
CA PRO A 76 -28.86 -3.12 3.75
C PRO A 76 -29.31 -2.50 2.40
N GLU A 77 -28.66 -2.90 1.33
CA GLU A 77 -29.10 -2.59 -0.04
C GLU A 77 -30.40 -3.38 -0.31
N ARG A 78 -31.50 -2.67 -0.52
CA ARG A 78 -32.83 -3.26 -0.76
C ARG A 78 -33.13 -3.50 -2.24
N ALA A 79 -32.32 -2.93 -3.16
CA ALA A 79 -32.57 -3.03 -4.59
C ALA A 79 -31.84 -4.24 -5.20
N PRO A 80 -32.54 -5.36 -5.51
CA PRO A 80 -31.89 -6.57 -6.04
C PRO A 80 -31.21 -6.33 -7.40
N LEU A 81 -31.82 -5.49 -8.25
CA LEU A 81 -31.23 -5.14 -9.54
C LEU A 81 -29.88 -4.43 -9.45
N ARG A 82 -29.69 -3.58 -8.42
CA ARG A 82 -28.38 -2.96 -8.19
C ARG A 82 -27.32 -3.97 -7.79
N LYS A 83 -27.66 -4.92 -6.92
CA LYS A 83 -26.74 -6.00 -6.52
C LYS A 83 -26.29 -6.83 -7.72
N VAL A 84 -27.23 -7.20 -8.61
CA VAL A 84 -26.92 -7.95 -9.83
C VAL A 84 -26.01 -7.13 -10.74
N ARG A 85 -26.37 -5.86 -11.00
CA ARG A 85 -25.54 -4.96 -11.80
C ARG A 85 -24.13 -4.85 -11.25
N ASP A 86 -23.99 -4.56 -9.94
CA ASP A 86 -22.71 -4.34 -9.30
C ASP A 86 -21.88 -5.64 -9.26
N ALA A 87 -22.53 -6.80 -9.08
CA ALA A 87 -21.89 -8.10 -9.21
C ALA A 87 -21.41 -8.35 -10.67
N CYS A 88 -22.21 -8.04 -11.68
CA CYS A 88 -21.81 -8.15 -13.08
C CYS A 88 -20.59 -7.25 -13.38
N ILE A 89 -20.61 -5.98 -12.91
CA ILE A 89 -19.49 -5.06 -13.10
C ILE A 89 -18.22 -5.64 -12.41
N ALA A 90 -18.33 -6.13 -11.20
CA ALA A 90 -17.20 -6.71 -10.46
C ALA A 90 -16.62 -7.95 -11.17
N VAL A 91 -17.48 -8.86 -11.66
CA VAL A 91 -17.07 -10.07 -12.38
C VAL A 91 -16.42 -9.72 -13.72
N VAL A 92 -17.01 -8.79 -14.48
CA VAL A 92 -16.45 -8.39 -15.79
C VAL A 92 -15.12 -7.67 -15.60
N ALA A 93 -15.04 -6.71 -14.65
CA ALA A 93 -13.81 -5.98 -14.40
C ALA A 93 -12.71 -6.90 -13.82
N GLY A 94 -13.03 -7.66 -12.77
CA GLY A 94 -12.07 -8.58 -12.14
C GLY A 94 -11.65 -9.73 -13.06
N GLY A 95 -12.60 -10.33 -13.74
CA GLY A 95 -12.34 -11.39 -14.72
C GLY A 95 -11.54 -10.90 -15.94
N GLY A 96 -11.85 -9.69 -16.41
CA GLY A 96 -11.10 -9.07 -17.51
C GLY A 96 -9.64 -8.79 -17.12
N LEU A 97 -9.41 -8.23 -15.94
CA LEU A 97 -8.06 -7.99 -15.41
C LEU A 97 -7.30 -9.31 -15.17
N ALA A 98 -7.98 -10.32 -14.62
CA ALA A 98 -7.38 -11.64 -14.40
C ALA A 98 -7.00 -12.32 -15.74
N ALA A 99 -7.87 -12.25 -16.75
CA ALA A 99 -7.58 -12.77 -18.08
C ALA A 99 -6.41 -12.05 -18.76
N LEU A 100 -6.38 -10.71 -18.63
CA LEU A 100 -5.26 -9.90 -19.15
C LEU A 100 -3.94 -10.27 -18.45
N ALA A 101 -3.93 -10.35 -17.13
CA ALA A 101 -2.76 -10.75 -16.36
C ALA A 101 -2.30 -12.17 -16.76
N TYR A 102 -3.23 -13.12 -16.87
CA TYR A 102 -2.93 -14.48 -17.27
C TYR A 102 -2.30 -14.54 -18.67
N THR A 103 -2.86 -13.82 -19.64
CA THR A 103 -2.32 -13.80 -21.01
C THR A 103 -0.91 -13.20 -21.04
N LEU A 104 -0.67 -12.09 -20.31
CA LEU A 104 0.64 -11.46 -20.23
C LEU A 104 1.69 -12.35 -19.54
N MET A 105 1.29 -13.08 -18.51
CA MET A 105 2.21 -13.94 -17.75
C MET A 105 2.52 -15.27 -18.45
N THR A 106 1.65 -15.74 -19.34
CA THR A 106 1.80 -17.03 -20.02
C THR A 106 2.35 -16.91 -21.44
N GLN A 107 2.38 -15.71 -22.01
CA GLN A 107 2.99 -15.52 -23.33
C GLN A 107 4.52 -15.49 -23.23
N PRO A 108 5.22 -16.39 -23.97
CA PRO A 108 6.68 -16.34 -24.05
C PRO A 108 7.08 -15.08 -24.84
N SER A 109 7.57 -14.07 -24.18
CA SER A 109 8.10 -12.86 -24.80
C SER A 109 9.60 -12.76 -24.57
N PRO A 110 10.39 -12.33 -25.57
CA PRO A 110 11.80 -12.04 -25.34
C PRO A 110 11.90 -10.92 -24.28
N THR A 111 12.65 -11.18 -23.21
CA THR A 111 12.83 -10.21 -22.12
C THR A 111 14.29 -9.79 -22.04
N ILE A 112 14.52 -8.51 -21.77
CA ILE A 112 15.84 -7.95 -21.50
C ILE A 112 16.30 -8.19 -20.05
N ALA A 113 15.46 -8.85 -19.22
CA ALA A 113 15.75 -9.07 -17.80
C ALA A 113 17.05 -9.84 -17.58
N GLY A 114 17.35 -10.83 -18.42
CA GLY A 114 18.61 -11.59 -18.35
C GLY A 114 19.86 -10.73 -18.59
N GLU A 115 19.79 -9.79 -19.52
CA GLU A 115 20.88 -8.84 -19.78
C GLU A 115 21.06 -7.87 -18.62
N MET A 116 19.97 -7.30 -18.11
CA MET A 116 20.01 -6.40 -16.95
C MET A 116 20.58 -7.09 -15.71
N LEU A 117 20.21 -8.35 -15.48
CA LEU A 117 20.72 -9.15 -14.38
C LEU A 117 22.24 -9.35 -14.45
N GLN A 118 22.75 -9.63 -15.64
CA GLN A 118 24.21 -9.82 -15.86
C GLN A 118 25.00 -8.52 -15.72
N ARG A 119 24.42 -7.40 -16.10
CA ARG A 119 25.07 -6.08 -16.11
C ARG A 119 24.94 -5.32 -14.78
N ALA A 120 23.98 -5.69 -13.91
CA ALA A 120 23.69 -4.97 -12.68
C ALA A 120 24.91 -4.80 -11.76
N LEU A 121 25.65 -5.86 -11.50
CA LEU A 121 26.82 -5.81 -10.63
C LEU A 121 28.04 -5.17 -11.31
N PRO A 122 28.44 -5.56 -12.55
CA PRO A 122 29.66 -5.01 -13.16
C PRO A 122 29.53 -3.56 -13.64
N GLU A 123 28.35 -3.11 -14.04
CA GLU A 123 28.17 -1.76 -14.61
C GLU A 123 27.58 -0.77 -13.59
N ALA A 124 26.62 -1.22 -12.77
CA ALA A 124 25.94 -0.35 -11.80
C ALA A 124 26.34 -0.63 -10.33
N TYR A 125 27.29 -1.54 -10.08
CA TYR A 125 27.87 -1.83 -8.77
C TYR A 125 26.86 -2.23 -7.68
N GLY A 126 25.64 -2.61 -8.05
CA GLY A 126 24.56 -2.97 -7.12
C GLY A 126 24.24 -4.46 -7.14
N ARG A 127 24.05 -5.05 -5.95
CA ARG A 127 23.62 -6.44 -5.80
C ARG A 127 22.10 -6.58 -5.80
N ASN A 128 21.37 -5.55 -5.44
CA ASN A 128 19.93 -5.52 -5.52
C ASN A 128 19.50 -5.12 -6.95
N VAL A 129 19.30 -6.12 -7.80
CA VAL A 129 18.99 -5.94 -9.21
C VAL A 129 17.70 -5.12 -9.41
N VAL A 130 16.69 -5.29 -8.56
CA VAL A 130 15.43 -4.54 -8.63
C VAL A 130 15.71 -3.05 -8.46
N ASN A 131 16.46 -2.68 -7.43
CA ASN A 131 16.84 -1.30 -7.19
C ASN A 131 17.72 -0.73 -8.31
N VAL A 132 18.71 -1.49 -8.79
CA VAL A 132 19.58 -1.09 -9.91
C VAL A 132 18.77 -0.79 -11.16
N ILE A 133 17.80 -1.63 -11.50
CA ILE A 133 16.95 -1.39 -12.67
C ILE A 133 16.17 -0.08 -12.48
N LEU A 134 15.58 0.15 -11.32
CA LEU A 134 14.75 1.33 -11.05
C LEU A 134 15.55 2.63 -10.95
N VAL A 135 16.79 2.59 -10.44
CA VAL A 135 17.56 3.79 -10.14
C VAL A 135 18.56 4.14 -11.24
N ASP A 136 19.13 3.12 -11.92
CA ASP A 136 20.18 3.30 -12.90
C ASP A 136 19.68 2.99 -14.33
N PHE A 137 19.38 1.74 -14.65
CA PHE A 137 19.04 1.34 -16.02
C PHE A 137 17.75 1.99 -16.54
N ARG A 138 16.78 2.17 -15.65
CA ARG A 138 15.47 2.76 -15.94
C ARG A 138 15.14 3.93 -14.99
N GLY A 139 16.14 4.66 -14.55
CA GLY A 139 15.99 5.78 -13.61
C GLY A 139 15.00 6.84 -14.07
N PHE A 140 14.74 6.96 -15.37
CA PHE A 140 13.74 7.89 -15.91
C PHE A 140 12.30 7.48 -15.52
N ASP A 141 12.02 6.20 -15.39
CA ASP A 141 10.71 5.72 -14.92
C ASP A 141 10.48 6.18 -13.47
N THR A 142 11.49 6.02 -12.61
CA THR A 142 11.45 6.49 -11.21
C THR A 142 11.32 8.02 -11.11
N PHE A 143 11.95 8.76 -12.01
CA PHE A 143 11.74 10.20 -12.09
C PHE A 143 10.28 10.55 -12.43
N GLY A 144 9.64 9.81 -13.32
CA GLY A 144 8.21 9.93 -13.62
C GLY A 144 7.33 9.66 -12.38
N GLU A 145 7.64 8.62 -11.63
CA GLU A 145 6.94 8.27 -10.38
C GLU A 145 7.05 9.40 -9.34
N ILE A 146 8.26 9.92 -9.10
CA ILE A 146 8.48 11.06 -8.19
C ILE A 146 7.64 12.27 -8.61
N THR A 147 7.58 12.54 -9.91
CA THR A 147 6.81 13.66 -10.46
C THR A 147 5.31 13.49 -10.19
N VAL A 148 4.77 12.28 -10.39
CA VAL A 148 3.37 11.97 -10.10
C VAL A 148 3.06 12.14 -8.60
N PHE A 149 3.92 11.66 -7.72
CA PHE A 149 3.76 11.85 -6.28
C PHE A 149 3.84 13.34 -5.87
N ALA A 150 4.74 14.11 -6.47
CA ALA A 150 4.83 15.54 -6.22
C ALA A 150 3.54 16.27 -6.65
N ILE A 151 2.99 15.95 -7.82
CA ILE A 151 1.71 16.49 -8.30
C ILE A 151 0.57 16.10 -7.36
N ALA A 152 0.49 14.83 -6.96
CA ALA A 152 -0.52 14.36 -6.01
C ALA A 152 -0.44 15.13 -4.68
N GLY A 153 0.76 15.34 -4.14
CA GLY A 153 0.98 16.15 -2.94
C GLY A 153 0.50 17.60 -3.09
N LEU A 154 0.78 18.22 -4.23
CA LEU A 154 0.30 19.58 -4.52
C LEU A 154 -1.22 19.64 -4.62
N VAL A 155 -1.86 18.65 -5.25
CA VAL A 155 -3.32 18.56 -5.34
C VAL A 155 -3.94 18.40 -3.95
N VAL A 156 -3.42 17.50 -3.12
CA VAL A 156 -3.87 17.33 -1.73
C VAL A 156 -3.71 18.63 -0.95
N HIS A 157 -2.54 19.28 -1.05
CA HIS A 157 -2.31 20.57 -0.39
C HIS A 157 -3.33 21.65 -0.82
N ALA A 158 -3.60 21.76 -2.12
CA ALA A 158 -4.57 22.71 -2.66
C ALA A 158 -6.00 22.45 -2.16
N LEU A 159 -6.41 21.17 -2.09
CA LEU A 159 -7.71 20.76 -1.57
C LEU A 159 -7.86 21.08 -0.08
N LEU A 160 -6.85 20.77 0.72
CA LEU A 160 -6.84 21.05 2.16
C LEU A 160 -6.83 22.57 2.45
N ARG A 161 -6.07 23.34 1.67
CA ARG A 161 -6.06 24.80 1.79
C ARG A 161 -7.45 25.39 1.52
N ARG A 162 -8.15 24.88 0.52
CA ARG A 162 -9.52 25.32 0.21
C ARG A 162 -10.51 24.94 1.33
N SER A 163 -10.34 23.77 1.93
CA SER A 163 -11.17 23.31 3.05
C SER A 163 -11.01 24.18 4.29
N ARG A 164 -9.80 24.68 4.57
CA ARG A 164 -9.55 25.61 5.69
C ARG A 164 -10.20 26.98 5.53
N MET A 165 -10.57 27.37 4.32
CA MET A 165 -11.30 28.61 4.03
C MET A 165 -12.82 28.47 4.21
N ALA A 166 -13.35 27.27 4.36
CA ALA A 166 -14.74 27.05 4.71
C ALA A 166 -14.93 27.34 6.21
N PRO A 167 -16.06 28.00 6.63
CA PRO A 167 -16.32 28.26 8.04
C PRO A 167 -16.29 26.93 8.81
N GLU A 168 -15.55 26.95 9.91
CA GLU A 168 -15.31 25.82 10.78
C GLU A 168 -16.64 25.22 11.25
N ARG A 169 -17.11 24.20 10.58
CA ARG A 169 -18.12 23.31 11.15
C ARG A 169 -17.45 22.60 12.29
N THR A 170 -17.65 23.09 13.50
CA THR A 170 -17.31 22.40 14.72
C THR A 170 -17.94 21.02 14.70
N MET A 171 -17.17 20.04 14.23
CA MET A 171 -17.53 18.63 14.43
C MET A 171 -17.28 18.32 15.90
N PRO A 172 -18.30 18.01 16.68
CA PRO A 172 -18.11 17.52 18.03
C PRO A 172 -17.58 16.08 17.94
N GLY A 173 -16.31 15.95 17.70
CA GLY A 173 -15.60 14.70 17.93
C GLY A 173 -15.05 14.68 19.32
N PRO A 174 -15.19 13.62 20.12
CA PRO A 174 -14.45 13.48 21.34
C PRO A 174 -12.98 13.49 20.99
N ALA A 175 -12.28 14.56 21.34
CA ALA A 175 -10.83 14.58 21.37
C ALA A 175 -10.40 13.62 22.48
N ILE A 176 -10.36 12.33 22.18
CA ILE A 176 -9.73 11.36 23.07
C ILE A 176 -8.23 11.65 22.98
N LYS A 177 -7.77 12.56 23.81
CA LYS A 177 -6.33 12.73 24.03
C LYS A 177 -5.84 11.48 24.75
N LEU A 178 -5.26 10.55 24.02
CA LEU A 178 -4.57 9.41 24.58
C LEU A 178 -3.12 9.86 24.87
N PRO A 179 -2.72 10.10 26.12
CA PRO A 179 -1.37 10.58 26.43
C PRO A 179 -0.28 9.57 26.07
N VAL A 180 -0.56 8.29 26.25
CA VAL A 180 0.39 7.20 25.96
C VAL A 180 0.84 7.14 24.49
N PRO A 181 -0.02 7.32 23.48
CA PRO A 181 0.43 7.37 22.10
C PRO A 181 1.31 8.58 21.76
N ALA A 182 1.14 9.73 22.42
CA ALA A 182 1.94 10.92 22.15
C ALA A 182 3.40 10.72 22.59
N ASP A 183 3.62 10.22 23.81
CA ASP A 183 4.95 9.90 24.32
C ASP A 183 5.62 8.80 23.50
N LEU A 184 4.86 7.77 23.11
CA LEU A 184 5.34 6.70 22.24
C LEU A 184 5.76 7.24 20.87
N ALA A 185 4.99 8.13 20.26
CA ALA A 185 5.31 8.72 18.97
C ALA A 185 6.63 9.52 19.01
N GLN A 186 6.93 10.21 20.10
CA GLN A 186 8.19 10.94 20.29
C GLN A 186 9.40 10.00 20.34
N ILE A 187 9.26 8.82 20.96
CA ILE A 187 10.32 7.82 21.03
C ILE A 187 10.48 7.07 19.70
N VAL A 188 9.37 6.73 19.08
CA VAL A 188 9.35 5.96 17.82
C VAL A 188 9.88 6.79 16.64
N PHE A 189 9.67 8.10 16.62
CA PHE A 189 10.10 8.97 15.53
C PHE A 189 11.61 8.91 15.22
N PRO A 190 12.52 9.14 16.18
CA PRO A 190 13.96 9.05 15.91
C PRO A 190 14.41 7.64 15.52
N LEU A 191 13.78 6.61 16.09
CA LEU A 191 14.06 5.22 15.75
C LEU A 191 13.69 4.93 14.30
N THR A 192 12.48 5.31 13.88
CA THR A 192 12.02 5.11 12.50
C THR A 192 12.79 5.95 11.50
N LEU A 193 13.22 7.17 11.88
CA LEU A 193 14.11 7.99 11.06
C LEU A 193 15.45 7.27 10.81
N THR A 194 16.03 6.68 11.85
CA THR A 194 17.28 5.91 11.74
C THR A 194 17.10 4.69 10.85
N VAL A 195 16.02 3.92 11.04
CA VAL A 195 15.69 2.74 10.23
C VAL A 195 15.42 3.15 8.77
N SER A 196 14.71 4.25 8.55
CA SER A 196 14.45 4.79 7.21
C SER A 196 15.74 5.14 6.49
N LEU A 197 16.65 5.87 7.14
CA LEU A 197 17.95 6.21 6.59
C LEU A 197 18.80 4.95 6.29
N PHE A 198 18.78 3.98 7.19
CA PHE A 198 19.46 2.70 6.96
C PHE A 198 18.89 1.96 5.73
N LEU A 199 17.58 1.86 5.60
CA LEU A 199 16.92 1.22 4.46
C LEU A 199 17.19 1.97 3.15
N PHE A 200 17.25 3.29 3.20
CA PHE A 200 17.59 4.12 2.06
C PHE A 200 19.01 3.82 1.56
N LEU A 201 19.99 3.88 2.46
CA LEU A 201 21.39 3.69 2.11
C LEU A 201 21.74 2.26 1.67
N ARG A 202 21.07 1.25 2.24
CA ARG A 202 21.35 -0.14 1.87
C ARG A 202 20.65 -0.60 0.59
N GLY A 203 19.68 0.14 0.07
CA GLY A 203 18.80 -0.27 -1.04
C GLY A 203 19.54 -0.72 -2.30
N HIS A 204 20.74 -0.22 -2.53
CA HIS A 204 21.57 -0.60 -3.69
C HIS A 204 22.11 -2.03 -3.62
N ASN A 205 22.32 -2.59 -2.43
CA ASN A 205 22.92 -3.91 -2.25
C ASN A 205 22.01 -4.93 -1.55
N ALA A 206 20.93 -4.48 -0.91
CA ALA A 206 20.03 -5.32 -0.14
C ALA A 206 18.59 -4.75 -0.22
N PRO A 207 17.56 -5.51 0.15
CA PRO A 207 16.19 -5.03 0.14
C PRO A 207 16.03 -3.70 0.89
N GLY A 208 15.41 -2.70 0.22
CA GLY A 208 15.29 -1.33 0.72
C GLY A 208 15.06 -0.34 -0.42
N GLY A 209 15.68 0.83 -0.31
CA GLY A 209 15.59 1.90 -1.29
C GLY A 209 14.69 3.05 -0.85
N GLY A 210 14.61 4.09 -1.69
CA GLY A 210 13.95 5.36 -1.35
C GLY A 210 12.46 5.23 -1.04
N PHE A 211 11.74 4.40 -1.79
CA PHE A 211 10.31 4.22 -1.61
C PHE A 211 9.97 3.55 -0.27
N ILE A 212 10.65 2.44 0.05
CA ILE A 212 10.49 1.73 1.32
C ILE A 212 10.88 2.63 2.49
N ALA A 213 12.01 3.33 2.38
CA ALA A 213 12.47 4.27 3.40
C ALA A 213 11.46 5.39 3.63
N GLY A 214 10.91 5.96 2.56
CA GLY A 214 9.88 7.00 2.63
C GLY A 214 8.59 6.51 3.31
N LEU A 215 8.14 5.29 3.03
CA LEU A 215 6.98 4.70 3.69
C LEU A 215 7.23 4.47 5.19
N VAL A 216 8.41 3.98 5.58
CA VAL A 216 8.77 3.81 6.99
C VAL A 216 8.74 5.16 7.72
N LEU A 217 9.23 6.22 7.10
CA LEU A 217 9.19 7.57 7.67
C LEU A 217 7.78 8.15 7.74
N ALA A 218 6.91 7.81 6.80
CA ALA A 218 5.53 8.30 6.75
C ALA A 218 4.70 7.81 7.95
N VAL A 219 4.95 6.61 8.47
CA VAL A 219 4.19 6.03 9.59
C VAL A 219 4.22 6.92 10.85
N PRO A 220 5.38 7.29 11.41
CA PRO A 220 5.41 8.12 12.61
C PRO A 220 4.93 9.55 12.36
N LEU A 221 5.09 10.09 11.14
CA LEU A 221 4.51 11.38 10.77
C LEU A 221 2.99 11.34 10.79
N LEU A 222 2.38 10.27 10.27
CA LEU A 222 0.94 10.06 10.37
C LEU A 222 0.50 9.90 11.82
N MET A 223 1.24 9.16 12.63
CA MET A 223 0.94 9.02 14.07
C MET A 223 0.95 10.37 14.78
N GLN A 224 1.95 11.22 14.54
CA GLN A 224 2.02 12.57 15.12
C GLN A 224 0.86 13.48 14.69
N TYR A 225 0.33 13.28 13.48
CA TYR A 225 -0.80 14.07 12.99
C TYR A 225 -2.14 13.62 13.60
N VAL A 226 -2.25 12.36 13.98
CA VAL A 226 -3.50 11.73 14.47
C VAL A 226 -3.64 11.89 15.98
N ILE A 227 -2.54 11.99 16.70
CA ILE A 227 -2.47 12.12 18.17
C ILE A 227 -2.48 13.60 18.56
#